data_da66c7a3b2d8fb3d88fc9db98f7a6847
#
_entry.id   da66c7a3b2d8fb3d88fc9db98f7a6847
#
_cell.length_a   1.000
_cell.length_b   1.000
_cell.length_c   1.000
_cell.angle_alpha   90.00
_cell.angle_beta   90.00
_cell.angle_gamma   90.00
#
_symmetry.space_group_name_H-M   'P 1'
#
loop_
_entity.id
_entity.type
_entity.pdbx_description
1 polymer ?
#
loop_
_entity_poly.entity_id
_entity_poly.type
_entity_poly.pdbx_seq_one_letter_code
_entity_poly.pdbx_strand_id
1 'polypeptide(L)'
;MKYKETIAIVNDPDVTLGSLENNNIKSLNAWELKWEEMTNSYDYIILGGHMGAYDTDKHEYLLSENKWLSKSVDNGTKILGICLGSQLVADSLDGEAYLSDEIEFGFKNLNFVRNEEIFSDFQETEVFTWHRDTFKIPSKAKLIA
;
A
#
# COMPACT_ATOMS: atom_id res chain seq x y z
N MET A 1 10.01 -12.82 -20.44
CA MET A 1 10.17 -11.88 -19.29
C MET A 1 10.47 -12.70 -18.05
N LYS A 2 11.52 -12.38 -17.30
CA LYS A 2 11.75 -13.01 -16.00
C LYS A 2 10.95 -12.16 -15.00
N TYR A 3 9.94 -12.73 -14.37
CA TYR A 3 9.21 -12.02 -13.32
C TYR A 3 10.14 -11.83 -12.12
N LYS A 4 10.08 -10.65 -11.49
CA LYS A 4 10.78 -10.42 -10.23
C LYS A 4 10.07 -11.20 -9.12
N GLU A 5 10.83 -11.61 -8.11
CA GLU A 5 10.24 -12.12 -6.86
C GLU A 5 9.54 -10.99 -6.14
N THR A 6 8.50 -11.32 -5.39
CA THR A 6 7.73 -10.34 -4.62
C THR A 6 8.07 -10.47 -3.14
N ILE A 7 8.29 -9.33 -2.49
CA ILE A 7 8.53 -9.23 -1.05
C ILE A 7 7.40 -8.41 -0.43
N ALA A 8 6.87 -8.87 0.70
CA ALA A 8 5.91 -8.12 1.50
C ALA A 8 6.63 -7.35 2.61
N ILE A 9 6.30 -6.08 2.78
CA ILE A 9 6.73 -5.24 3.89
C ILE A 9 5.60 -5.19 4.92
N VAL A 10 5.90 -5.62 6.14
CA VAL A 10 4.98 -5.66 7.28
C VAL A 10 5.24 -4.42 8.12
N ASN A 11 4.25 -3.54 8.22
CA ASN A 11 4.32 -2.28 8.97
C ASN A 11 3.83 -2.38 10.41
N ASP A 12 3.15 -3.48 10.75
CA ASP A 12 2.49 -3.66 12.03
C ASP A 12 2.68 -5.12 12.50
N PRO A 13 3.22 -5.37 13.71
CA PRO A 13 3.40 -6.73 14.22
C PRO A 13 2.14 -7.58 14.28
N ASP A 14 0.98 -6.93 14.39
CA ASP A 14 -0.32 -7.63 14.47
C ASP A 14 -0.92 -7.92 13.08
N VAL A 15 -0.27 -7.46 12.00
CA VAL A 15 -0.70 -7.71 10.62
C VAL A 15 0.09 -8.86 9.99
N THR A 16 -0.64 -9.84 9.44
CA THR A 16 -0.07 -10.99 8.73
C THR A 16 -0.30 -10.87 7.23
N LEU A 17 0.35 -11.74 6.47
CA LEU A 17 0.11 -11.88 5.03
C LEU A 17 -1.31 -12.38 4.69
N GLY A 18 -2.01 -12.99 5.65
CA GLY A 18 -3.33 -13.57 5.41
C GLY A 18 -3.30 -14.59 4.27
N SER A 19 -4.20 -14.46 3.30
CA SER A 19 -4.26 -15.35 2.14
C SER A 19 -3.02 -15.31 1.24
N LEU A 20 -2.19 -14.28 1.33
CA LEU A 20 -0.95 -14.18 0.55
C LEU A 20 0.14 -15.16 1.02
N GLU A 21 0.04 -15.72 2.23
CA GLU A 21 0.99 -16.72 2.76
C GLU A 21 1.14 -17.95 1.85
N ASN A 22 0.06 -18.30 1.15
CA ASN A 22 0.05 -19.46 0.25
C ASN A 22 0.86 -19.27 -1.04
N ASN A 23 1.36 -18.05 -1.29
CA ASN A 23 2.09 -17.72 -2.51
C ASN A 23 3.61 -17.71 -2.35
N ASN A 24 4.16 -18.26 -1.25
CA ASN A 24 5.59 -18.26 -0.92
C ASN A 24 6.21 -16.85 -0.94
N ILE A 25 5.44 -15.82 -0.56
CA ILE A 25 5.91 -14.45 -0.50
C ILE A 25 6.72 -14.28 0.79
N LYS A 26 7.97 -13.86 0.65
CA LYS A 26 8.83 -13.52 1.78
C LYS A 26 8.36 -12.20 2.40
N SER A 27 8.31 -12.13 3.73
CA SER A 27 7.99 -10.91 4.45
C SER A 27 9.21 -10.34 5.18
N LEU A 28 9.22 -9.01 5.31
CA LEU A 28 10.24 -8.24 6.05
C LEU A 28 9.52 -7.23 6.94
N ASN A 29 10.02 -7.06 8.17
CA ASN A 29 9.46 -6.11 9.12
C ASN A 29 10.01 -4.70 8.86
N ALA A 30 9.15 -3.73 8.62
CA ALA A 30 9.52 -2.37 8.25
C ALA A 30 10.43 -1.69 9.29
N TRP A 31 10.16 -1.92 10.57
CA TRP A 31 10.93 -1.36 11.70
C TRP A 31 12.33 -1.96 11.90
N GLU A 32 12.66 -3.06 11.22
CA GLU A 32 13.97 -3.73 11.28
C GLU A 32 14.81 -3.44 10.03
N LEU A 33 14.22 -2.78 9.01
CA LEU A 33 14.87 -2.57 7.73
C LEU A 33 15.88 -1.44 7.77
N LYS A 34 16.97 -1.67 7.09
CA LYS A 34 17.87 -0.62 6.63
C LYS A 34 17.41 -0.17 5.26
N TRP A 35 16.52 0.81 5.23
CA TRP A 35 15.83 1.28 4.03
C TRP A 35 16.80 1.72 2.92
N GLU A 36 17.97 2.22 3.27
CA GLU A 36 19.03 2.60 2.32
C GLU A 36 19.68 1.41 1.59
N GLU A 37 19.57 0.19 2.16
CA GLU A 37 20.07 -1.04 1.56
C GLU A 37 19.03 -1.75 0.70
N MET A 38 17.77 -1.29 0.69
CA MET A 38 16.68 -1.89 -0.08
C MET A 38 16.91 -1.70 -1.58
N THR A 39 16.62 -2.75 -2.36
CA THR A 39 16.92 -2.80 -3.79
C THR A 39 15.66 -2.77 -4.65
N ASN A 40 15.80 -2.38 -5.91
CA ASN A 40 14.72 -2.46 -6.91
C ASN A 40 14.71 -3.81 -7.68
N SER A 41 15.39 -4.83 -7.14
CA SER A 41 15.46 -6.16 -7.75
C SER A 41 14.18 -6.98 -7.56
N TYR A 42 13.34 -6.58 -6.64
CA TYR A 42 12.07 -7.22 -6.29
C TYR A 42 10.90 -6.32 -6.64
N ASP A 43 9.71 -6.90 -6.72
CA ASP A 43 8.44 -6.18 -6.62
C ASP A 43 7.96 -6.24 -5.15
N TYR A 44 7.16 -5.29 -4.70
CA TYR A 44 6.83 -5.18 -3.28
C TYR A 44 5.33 -5.08 -3.03
N ILE A 45 4.91 -5.64 -1.89
CA ILE A 45 3.59 -5.42 -1.31
C ILE A 45 3.79 -4.72 0.02
N ILE A 46 3.21 -3.55 0.18
CA ILE A 46 3.24 -2.79 1.44
C ILE A 46 1.94 -3.06 2.17
N LEU A 47 2.03 -3.73 3.31
CA LEU A 47 0.86 -4.15 4.08
C LEU A 47 0.27 -3.00 4.90
N GLY A 48 -0.90 -3.27 5.47
CA GLY A 48 -1.61 -2.37 6.36
C GLY A 48 -0.97 -2.23 7.75
N GLY A 49 -1.62 -1.45 8.60
CA GLY A 49 -1.25 -1.23 9.99
C GLY A 49 -2.28 -0.35 10.69
N HIS A 50 -2.18 -0.24 12.00
CA HIS A 50 -3.10 0.56 12.82
C HIS A 50 -2.70 2.05 12.91
N MET A 51 -1.45 2.39 12.52
CA MET A 51 -0.94 3.75 12.53
C MET A 51 -1.38 4.53 11.29
N GLY A 52 -1.41 5.85 11.38
CA GLY A 52 -1.51 6.72 10.20
C GLY A 52 -0.16 6.85 9.47
N ALA A 53 -0.19 7.04 8.17
CA ALA A 53 1.04 7.27 7.38
C ALA A 53 1.82 8.52 7.85
N TYR A 54 1.16 9.42 8.55
CA TYR A 54 1.69 10.66 9.12
C TYR A 54 2.19 10.53 10.57
N ASP A 55 2.05 9.36 11.23
CA ASP A 55 2.52 9.10 12.60
C ASP A 55 4.05 8.89 12.70
N THR A 56 4.80 9.69 11.96
CA THR A 56 6.26 9.55 11.81
C THR A 56 7.05 9.89 13.07
N ASP A 57 6.47 10.63 14.00
CA ASP A 57 7.03 10.94 15.31
C ASP A 57 6.99 9.74 16.27
N LYS A 58 6.04 8.84 16.09
CA LYS A 58 5.91 7.60 16.86
C LYS A 58 6.57 6.40 16.17
N HIS A 59 6.64 6.44 14.86
CA HIS A 59 7.13 5.37 13.99
C HIS A 59 8.16 5.93 13.00
N GLU A 60 9.38 6.19 13.47
CA GLU A 60 10.44 6.86 12.69
C GLU A 60 10.77 6.15 11.36
N TYR A 61 10.60 4.82 11.30
CA TYR A 61 10.84 4.06 10.08
C TYR A 61 9.92 4.48 8.92
N LEU A 62 8.73 5.02 9.18
CA LEU A 62 7.79 5.50 8.15
C LEU A 62 8.40 6.63 7.30
N LEU A 63 9.25 7.48 7.88
CA LEU A 63 9.97 8.51 7.12
C LEU A 63 10.95 7.91 6.11
N SER A 64 11.65 6.86 6.52
CA SER A 64 12.63 6.17 5.66
C SER A 64 11.91 5.36 4.58
N GLU A 65 10.82 4.71 4.94
CA GLU A 65 9.94 3.99 4.01
C GLU A 65 9.35 4.91 2.95
N ASN A 66 8.79 6.06 3.35
CA ASN A 66 8.23 7.05 2.43
C ASN A 66 9.28 7.53 1.40
N LYS A 67 10.49 7.86 1.85
CA LYS A 67 11.59 8.25 0.97
C LYS A 67 12.01 7.13 0.01
N TRP A 68 12.02 5.90 0.49
CA TRP A 68 12.34 4.73 -0.33
C TRP A 68 11.25 4.44 -1.36
N LEU A 69 9.96 4.54 -0.97
CA LEU A 69 8.81 4.36 -1.85
C LEU A 69 8.86 5.32 -3.04
N SER A 70 9.06 6.62 -2.79
CA SER A 70 9.17 7.62 -3.84
C SER A 70 10.25 7.26 -4.86
N LYS A 71 11.47 6.96 -4.39
CA LYS A 71 12.59 6.57 -5.25
C LYS A 71 12.32 5.28 -6.02
N SER A 72 11.67 4.30 -5.37
CA SER A 72 11.41 2.99 -5.97
C SER A 72 10.39 3.07 -7.09
N VAL A 73 9.34 3.88 -6.93
CA VAL A 73 8.36 4.15 -7.99
C VAL A 73 9.02 4.85 -9.18
N ASP A 74 9.83 5.88 -8.92
CA ASP A 74 10.57 6.59 -9.98
C ASP A 74 11.52 5.67 -10.76
N ASN A 75 12.06 4.64 -10.11
CA ASN A 75 12.89 3.60 -10.71
C ASN A 75 12.10 2.47 -11.39
N GLY A 76 10.76 2.55 -11.44
CA GLY A 76 9.90 1.57 -12.10
C GLY A 76 9.70 0.28 -11.31
N THR A 77 9.93 0.27 -9.99
CA THR A 77 9.58 -0.85 -9.11
C THR A 77 8.06 -0.97 -9.02
N LYS A 78 7.52 -2.17 -9.17
CA LYS A 78 6.09 -2.40 -8.96
C LYS A 78 5.80 -2.53 -7.47
N ILE A 79 4.84 -1.76 -7.01
CA ILE A 79 4.46 -1.70 -5.60
C ILE A 79 2.94 -1.80 -5.51
N LEU A 80 2.45 -2.73 -4.68
CA LEU A 80 1.05 -2.82 -4.28
C LEU A 80 0.93 -2.35 -2.83
N GLY A 81 0.21 -1.26 -2.60
CA GLY A 81 -0.13 -0.80 -1.26
C GLY A 81 -1.51 -1.31 -0.82
N ILE A 82 -1.60 -1.83 0.41
CA ILE A 82 -2.84 -2.31 1.01
C ILE A 82 -3.12 -1.52 2.28
N CYS A 83 -4.28 -0.88 2.39
CA CYS A 83 -4.69 -0.06 3.55
C CYS A 83 -3.64 1.02 3.86
N LEU A 84 -2.97 1.01 5.03
CA LEU A 84 -1.86 1.91 5.35
C LEU A 84 -0.82 1.95 4.21
N GLY A 85 -0.50 0.81 3.61
CA GLY A 85 0.46 0.75 2.49
C GLY A 85 0.03 1.59 1.30
N SER A 86 -1.25 1.67 0.98
CA SER A 86 -1.76 2.53 -0.10
C SER A 86 -1.65 4.02 0.25
N GLN A 87 -1.85 4.36 1.52
CA GLN A 87 -1.70 5.72 2.04
C GLN A 87 -0.23 6.16 1.98
N LEU A 88 0.70 5.28 2.40
CA LEU A 88 2.15 5.53 2.31
C LEU A 88 2.61 5.74 0.86
N VAL A 89 2.14 4.91 -0.06
CA VAL A 89 2.45 5.07 -1.49
C VAL A 89 1.92 6.41 -2.01
N ALA A 90 0.66 6.76 -1.69
CA ALA A 90 0.08 8.02 -2.11
C ALA A 90 0.86 9.22 -1.55
N ASP A 91 1.18 9.21 -0.26
CA ASP A 91 1.91 10.27 0.44
C ASP A 91 3.34 10.42 -0.10
N SER A 92 3.97 9.33 -0.54
CA SER A 92 5.32 9.35 -1.15
C SER A 92 5.36 9.98 -2.55
N LEU A 93 4.20 10.19 -3.21
CA LEU A 93 4.10 10.56 -4.63
C LEU A 93 3.48 11.94 -4.90
N ASP A 94 3.26 12.81 -4.02
CA ASP A 94 2.52 14.08 -4.12
C ASP A 94 1.02 14.00 -3.71
N GLY A 95 0.60 12.86 -3.16
CA GLY A 95 -0.65 12.75 -2.42
C GLY A 95 -0.50 13.31 -1.00
N GLU A 96 -1.51 13.09 -0.20
CA GLU A 96 -1.50 13.44 1.23
C GLU A 96 -2.38 12.45 1.98
N ALA A 97 -1.78 11.67 2.88
CA ALA A 97 -2.54 10.81 3.77
C ALA A 97 -3.07 11.64 4.96
N TYR A 98 -4.31 11.44 5.35
CA TYR A 98 -4.94 12.19 6.43
C TYR A 98 -6.06 11.40 7.11
N LEU A 99 -6.38 11.82 8.36
CA LEU A 99 -7.51 11.31 9.10
C LEU A 99 -8.79 11.92 8.54
N SER A 100 -9.69 11.07 8.02
CA SER A 100 -11.00 11.52 7.53
C SER A 100 -11.96 11.86 8.67
N ASP A 101 -12.88 12.78 8.42
CA ASP A 101 -13.99 13.07 9.34
C ASP A 101 -14.98 11.91 9.43
N GLU A 102 -15.07 11.09 8.38
CA GLU A 102 -15.95 9.94 8.29
C GLU A 102 -15.18 8.62 8.45
N ILE A 103 -15.81 7.66 9.15
CA ILE A 103 -15.32 6.28 9.24
C ILE A 103 -15.99 5.46 8.15
N GLU A 104 -15.20 4.78 7.34
CA GLU A 104 -15.72 3.76 6.43
C GLU A 104 -15.66 2.39 7.11
N PHE A 105 -16.83 1.86 7.43
CA PHE A 105 -16.99 0.56 8.06
C PHE A 105 -18.18 -0.20 7.45
N GLY A 106 -17.95 -1.45 7.06
CA GLY A 106 -18.98 -2.33 6.53
C GLY A 106 -18.79 -2.69 5.06
N PHE A 107 -19.79 -3.35 4.51
CA PHE A 107 -19.79 -3.76 3.10
C PHE A 107 -20.19 -2.60 2.20
N LYS A 108 -19.42 -2.41 1.13
CA LYS A 108 -19.64 -1.38 0.12
C LYS A 108 -19.45 -1.95 -1.29
N ASN A 109 -20.29 -1.52 -2.21
CA ASN A 109 -20.12 -1.85 -3.62
C ASN A 109 -18.98 -1.03 -4.22
N LEU A 110 -18.12 -1.70 -4.99
CA LEU A 110 -17.14 -1.01 -5.81
C LEU A 110 -17.82 -0.33 -7.00
N ASN A 111 -17.56 0.96 -7.16
CA ASN A 111 -18.04 1.76 -8.28
C ASN A 111 -16.88 2.04 -9.23
N PHE A 112 -16.72 1.20 -10.25
CA PHE A 112 -15.67 1.37 -11.24
C PHE A 112 -15.93 2.60 -12.12
N VAL A 113 -15.01 3.55 -12.09
CA VAL A 113 -15.03 4.76 -12.94
C VAL A 113 -14.24 4.58 -14.22
N ARG A 114 -13.46 3.48 -14.33
CA ARG A 114 -12.71 3.07 -15.51
C ARG A 114 -12.90 1.58 -15.77
N ASN A 115 -13.01 1.24 -17.04
CA ASN A 115 -13.06 -0.15 -17.46
C ASN A 115 -11.62 -0.61 -17.80
N GLU A 116 -10.97 -1.26 -16.86
CA GLU A 116 -9.65 -1.86 -17.04
C GLU A 116 -9.83 -3.39 -17.10
N GLU A 117 -9.26 -4.03 -18.10
CA GLU A 117 -9.45 -5.47 -18.35
C GLU A 117 -9.10 -6.35 -17.14
N ILE A 118 -8.07 -5.97 -16.37
CA ILE A 118 -7.65 -6.68 -15.16
C ILE A 118 -8.74 -6.73 -14.07
N PHE A 119 -9.73 -5.84 -14.12
CA PHE A 119 -10.83 -5.75 -13.16
C PHE A 119 -12.18 -6.15 -13.76
N SER A 120 -12.20 -6.76 -14.95
CA SER A 120 -13.46 -7.15 -15.62
C SER A 120 -14.34 -8.06 -14.78
N ASP A 121 -13.73 -8.96 -14.01
CA ASP A 121 -14.43 -9.95 -13.18
C ASP A 121 -14.91 -9.38 -11.83
N PHE A 122 -14.58 -8.12 -11.52
CA PHE A 122 -14.93 -7.46 -10.26
C PHE A 122 -16.10 -6.47 -10.39
N GLN A 123 -16.75 -6.42 -11.54
CA GLN A 123 -17.98 -5.65 -11.71
C GLN A 123 -19.05 -6.19 -10.75
N GLU A 124 -19.73 -5.34 -10.00
CA GLU A 124 -20.70 -5.73 -8.95
C GLU A 124 -20.09 -6.42 -7.71
N THR A 125 -18.82 -6.18 -7.41
CA THR A 125 -18.18 -6.74 -6.21
C THR A 125 -18.46 -5.88 -4.99
N GLU A 126 -18.91 -6.52 -3.92
CA GLU A 126 -18.95 -5.95 -2.58
C GLU A 126 -17.62 -6.18 -1.86
N VAL A 127 -17.09 -5.15 -1.24
CA VAL A 127 -15.87 -5.24 -0.41
C VAL A 127 -16.16 -4.79 1.00
N PHE A 128 -15.50 -5.41 1.96
CA PHE A 128 -15.55 -4.96 3.34
C PHE A 128 -14.52 -3.87 3.56
N THR A 129 -14.96 -2.71 4.05
CA THR A 129 -14.11 -1.57 4.40
C THR A 129 -14.06 -1.43 5.91
N TRP A 130 -12.87 -1.14 6.43
CA TRP A 130 -12.65 -0.79 7.83
C TRP A 130 -11.45 0.14 7.94
N HIS A 131 -11.69 1.41 7.76
CA HIS A 131 -10.66 2.44 7.89
C HIS A 131 -11.30 3.81 8.16
N ARG A 132 -10.49 4.70 8.69
CA ARG A 132 -10.81 6.11 8.86
C ARG A 132 -9.82 6.99 8.12
N ASP A 133 -8.57 6.53 8.04
CA ASP A 133 -7.55 7.24 7.28
C ASP A 133 -7.77 7.06 5.78
N THR A 134 -7.53 8.12 5.05
CA THR A 134 -7.64 8.16 3.61
C THR A 134 -6.51 9.00 3.00
N PHE A 135 -6.54 9.23 1.71
CA PHE A 135 -5.51 10.02 1.03
C PHE A 135 -6.06 10.78 -0.18
N LYS A 136 -5.40 11.88 -0.49
CA LYS A 136 -5.57 12.55 -1.78
C LYS A 136 -4.85 11.76 -2.85
N ILE A 137 -5.53 11.52 -3.97
CA ILE A 137 -4.97 10.77 -5.09
C ILE A 137 -3.82 11.57 -5.70
N PRO A 138 -2.62 10.98 -5.85
CA PRO A 138 -1.49 11.65 -6.50
C PRO A 138 -1.82 12.09 -7.93
N SER A 139 -1.25 13.21 -8.37
CA SER A 139 -1.59 13.85 -9.65
C SER A 139 -1.38 12.94 -10.87
N LYS A 140 -0.43 12.02 -10.82
CA LYS A 140 -0.14 11.05 -11.89
C LYS A 140 -0.89 9.73 -11.73
N ALA A 141 -1.63 9.53 -10.63
CA ALA A 141 -2.41 8.32 -10.42
C ALA A 141 -3.74 8.36 -11.17
N LYS A 142 -4.30 7.19 -11.39
CA LYS A 142 -5.61 7.02 -12.02
C LYS A 142 -6.56 6.38 -11.03
N LEU A 143 -7.70 7.03 -10.77
CA LEU A 143 -8.80 6.40 -10.05
C LEU A 143 -9.44 5.34 -10.95
N ILE A 144 -9.63 4.14 -10.42
CA ILE A 144 -10.24 3.01 -11.13
C ILE A 144 -11.60 2.67 -10.50
N ALA A 145 -11.69 2.66 -9.16
CA ALA A 145 -12.93 2.40 -8.42
C ALA A 145 -13.01 3.26 -7.16
#